data_3efad6a7cd3dfcb6bad7f44550abf956
#
_entry.id   3efad6a7cd3dfcb6bad7f44550abf956
#
_cell.length_a   1.000
_cell.length_b   1.000
_cell.length_c   1.000
_cell.angle_alpha   90.00
_cell.angle_beta   90.00
_cell.angle_gamma   90.00
#
_symmetry.space_group_name_H-M   'P 1'
#
loop_
_entity.id
_entity.type
_entity.pdbx_description
1 polymer ?
#
loop_
_entity_poly.entity_id
_entity_poly.type
_entity_poly.pdbx_seq_one_letter_code
_entity_poly.pdbx_strand_id
1 'polypeptide(L)'
;MTAKHTRPAIADIYELSPMQEAMLFHSTYAPDSMAYFDQFSCVIAGDLQVEAFREAWQALANRHAVFRTSFHWQDLPKPVQVVEERISLPWAFEDWRGLAGDVQASRWQELLEADRRRGFQLDRAPLVRCHLVRVEDRRYFFTWSHHHIILDGWCLSLVLTDLIESYRALKNGRRPMLPAVRPYRDYITWLQQQDQEKAAAFWKNELQGFTAPTELPG
;
A
#
# COMPACT_ATOMS: atom_id res chain seq x y z
N MET A 1 33.32 -8.89 -1.09
CA MET A 1 32.32 -9.97 -0.95
C MET A 1 31.04 -9.47 -1.62
N THR A 2 30.78 -9.90 -2.84
CA THR A 2 29.57 -9.55 -3.60
C THR A 2 28.38 -10.29 -2.99
N ALA A 3 27.46 -9.55 -2.40
CA ALA A 3 26.19 -10.11 -1.93
C ALA A 3 25.49 -10.76 -3.13
N LYS A 4 25.31 -12.07 -3.09
CA LYS A 4 24.46 -12.80 -4.03
C LYS A 4 23.05 -12.22 -3.88
N HIS A 5 22.61 -11.42 -4.85
CA HIS A 5 21.20 -11.07 -5.01
C HIS A 5 20.46 -12.36 -5.35
N THR A 6 20.02 -13.10 -4.36
CA THR A 6 19.03 -14.16 -4.54
C THR A 6 17.75 -13.46 -5.00
N ARG A 7 17.31 -13.77 -6.22
CA ARG A 7 15.98 -13.30 -6.70
C ARG A 7 14.95 -13.78 -5.69
N PRO A 8 13.99 -12.91 -5.30
CA PRO A 8 12.92 -13.32 -4.39
C PRO A 8 12.13 -14.47 -5.03
N ALA A 9 11.73 -15.43 -4.20
CA ALA A 9 10.87 -16.52 -4.66
C ALA A 9 9.50 -15.95 -5.00
N ILE A 10 8.97 -16.33 -6.17
CA ILE A 10 7.68 -15.86 -6.69
C ILE A 10 6.60 -16.83 -6.22
N ALA A 11 5.57 -16.29 -5.57
CA ALA A 11 4.39 -17.05 -5.14
C ALA A 11 3.35 -17.15 -6.26
N ASP A 12 3.17 -16.08 -7.05
CA ASP A 12 2.16 -16.04 -8.10
C ASP A 12 2.45 -14.96 -9.16
N ILE A 13 1.88 -15.15 -10.38
CA ILE A 13 1.92 -14.17 -11.47
C ILE A 13 0.56 -14.20 -12.17
N TYR A 14 -0.06 -13.04 -12.40
CA TYR A 14 -1.31 -12.90 -13.13
C TYR A 14 -1.50 -11.49 -13.70
N GLU A 15 -2.46 -11.31 -14.62
CA GLU A 15 -2.75 -10.04 -15.28
C GLU A 15 -3.29 -9.00 -14.28
N LEU A 16 -3.26 -7.73 -14.67
CA LEU A 16 -3.82 -6.62 -13.91
C LEU A 16 -5.35 -6.56 -14.08
N SER A 17 -6.02 -5.89 -13.17
CA SER A 17 -7.39 -5.42 -13.40
C SER A 17 -7.36 -4.17 -14.31
N PRO A 18 -8.46 -3.84 -15.02
CA PRO A 18 -8.53 -2.61 -15.82
C PRO A 18 -8.21 -1.35 -15.04
N MET A 19 -8.59 -1.27 -13.77
CA MET A 19 -8.25 -0.14 -12.90
C MET A 19 -6.76 -0.09 -12.58
N GLN A 20 -6.12 -1.23 -12.34
CA GLN A 20 -4.68 -1.30 -12.14
C GLN A 20 -3.91 -0.92 -13.41
N GLU A 21 -4.38 -1.33 -14.59
CA GLU A 21 -3.79 -0.92 -15.86
C GLU A 21 -3.87 0.60 -16.07
N ALA A 22 -5.02 1.20 -15.76
CA ALA A 22 -5.18 2.66 -15.84
C ALA A 22 -4.23 3.39 -14.87
N MET A 23 -4.13 2.92 -13.62
CA MET A 23 -3.22 3.51 -12.62
C MET A 23 -1.76 3.35 -13.04
N LEU A 24 -1.37 2.18 -13.57
CA LEU A 24 -0.03 1.90 -14.08
C LEU A 24 0.30 2.85 -15.23
N PHE A 25 -0.63 3.00 -16.20
CA PHE A 25 -0.45 3.92 -17.32
C PHE A 25 -0.23 5.36 -16.84
N HIS A 26 -1.08 5.87 -15.97
CA HIS A 26 -0.95 7.25 -15.47
C HIS A 26 0.34 7.45 -14.65
N SER A 27 0.72 6.49 -13.82
CA SER A 27 1.95 6.56 -13.03
C SER A 27 3.22 6.53 -13.88
N THR A 28 3.18 5.84 -15.03
CA THR A 28 4.30 5.78 -15.97
C THR A 28 4.34 6.96 -16.93
N TYR A 29 3.18 7.49 -17.32
CA TYR A 29 3.05 8.64 -18.23
C TYR A 29 3.43 9.96 -17.55
N ALA A 30 3.05 10.14 -16.28
CA ALA A 30 3.31 11.35 -15.52
C ALA A 30 3.90 11.02 -14.13
N PRO A 31 5.16 10.53 -14.08
CA PRO A 31 5.76 10.02 -12.84
C PRO A 31 5.89 11.10 -11.76
N ASP A 32 6.05 12.36 -12.15
CA ASP A 32 6.19 13.49 -11.21
C ASP A 32 4.85 13.99 -10.66
N SER A 33 3.73 13.49 -11.17
CA SER A 33 2.39 13.91 -10.72
C SER A 33 2.09 13.49 -9.29
N MET A 34 2.80 12.52 -8.75
CA MET A 34 2.53 11.87 -7.46
C MET A 34 1.09 11.34 -7.35
N ALA A 35 0.40 11.18 -8.49
CA ALA A 35 -0.89 10.54 -8.53
C ALA A 35 -0.79 9.13 -7.94
N TYR A 36 -1.81 8.75 -7.19
CA TYR A 36 -1.88 7.44 -6.54
C TYR A 36 -0.87 7.17 -5.42
N PHE A 37 -0.18 8.21 -4.92
CA PHE A 37 0.58 8.12 -3.69
C PHE A 37 -0.33 8.46 -2.51
N ASP A 38 -0.71 7.45 -1.75
CA ASP A 38 -1.51 7.61 -0.53
C ASP A 38 -0.61 7.63 0.71
N GLN A 39 -0.89 8.56 1.61
CA GLN A 39 -0.18 8.71 2.87
C GLN A 39 -1.18 8.92 4.00
N PHE A 40 -1.31 7.92 4.85
CA PHE A 40 -2.11 8.00 6.06
C PHE A 40 -1.22 8.35 7.25
N SER A 41 -1.60 9.39 7.99
CA SER A 41 -0.89 9.83 9.18
C SER A 41 -1.82 9.91 10.37
N CYS A 42 -1.36 9.49 11.55
CA CYS A 42 -2.11 9.61 12.80
C CYS A 42 -1.19 9.78 14.01
N VAL A 43 -1.82 10.17 15.12
CA VAL A 43 -1.19 10.17 16.44
C VAL A 43 -1.67 8.93 17.19
N ILE A 44 -0.73 8.14 17.70
CA ILE A 44 -1.01 7.00 18.57
C ILE A 44 -0.71 7.43 20.01
N ALA A 45 -1.72 7.34 20.87
CA ALA A 45 -1.59 7.65 22.30
C ALA A 45 -1.72 6.36 23.15
N GLY A 46 -0.88 6.24 24.19
CA GLY A 46 -0.90 5.11 25.10
C GLY A 46 0.40 4.30 25.10
N ASP A 47 0.40 3.17 25.82
CA ASP A 47 1.56 2.28 25.93
C ASP A 47 1.66 1.39 24.70
N LEU A 48 2.34 1.88 23.67
CA LEU A 48 2.62 1.13 22.46
C LEU A 48 3.86 0.24 22.65
N GLN A 49 3.69 -1.05 22.44
CA GLN A 49 4.81 -1.98 22.31
C GLN A 49 5.30 -1.92 20.86
N VAL A 50 6.36 -1.15 20.62
CA VAL A 50 6.87 -0.82 19.26
C VAL A 50 7.17 -2.08 18.46
N GLU A 51 7.84 -3.08 19.04
CA GLU A 51 8.14 -4.34 18.36
C GLU A 51 6.87 -5.13 17.98
N ALA A 52 5.92 -5.27 18.90
CA ALA A 52 4.65 -5.95 18.60
C ALA A 52 3.87 -5.23 17.48
N PHE A 53 3.96 -3.90 17.42
CA PHE A 53 3.32 -3.12 16.37
C PHE A 53 4.03 -3.30 15.01
N ARG A 54 5.36 -3.32 14.99
CA ARG A 54 6.16 -3.64 13.81
C ARG A 54 5.86 -5.05 13.29
N GLU A 55 5.81 -6.02 14.21
CA GLU A 55 5.50 -7.41 13.87
C GLU A 55 4.07 -7.58 13.35
N ALA A 56 3.10 -6.81 13.87
CA ALA A 56 1.73 -6.80 13.37
C ALA A 56 1.66 -6.32 11.91
N TRP A 57 2.38 -5.26 11.56
CA TRP A 57 2.50 -4.79 10.18
C TRP A 57 3.18 -5.82 9.26
N GLN A 58 4.24 -6.47 9.74
CA GLN A 58 4.89 -7.55 8.99
C GLN A 58 3.94 -8.75 8.81
N ALA A 59 3.13 -9.07 9.82
CA ALA A 59 2.14 -10.13 9.73
C ALA A 59 1.06 -9.82 8.66
N LEU A 60 0.63 -8.55 8.56
CA LEU A 60 -0.26 -8.12 7.47
C LEU A 60 0.38 -8.29 6.10
N ALA A 61 1.63 -7.89 5.95
CA ALA A 61 2.36 -8.04 4.69
C ALA A 61 2.50 -9.51 4.27
N ASN A 62 2.71 -10.41 5.23
CA ASN A 62 2.76 -11.84 4.96
C ASN A 62 1.37 -12.42 4.61
N ARG A 63 0.32 -11.87 5.20
CA ARG A 63 -1.07 -12.34 5.07
C ARG A 63 -1.70 -11.91 3.74
N HIS A 64 -1.59 -10.64 3.38
CA HIS A 64 -2.23 -10.05 2.20
C HIS A 64 -1.25 -10.00 1.03
N ALA A 65 -1.53 -10.74 -0.03
CA ALA A 65 -0.68 -10.83 -1.22
C ALA A 65 -0.40 -9.45 -1.84
N VAL A 66 -1.35 -8.52 -1.80
CA VAL A 66 -1.21 -7.16 -2.35
C VAL A 66 -0.03 -6.39 -1.78
N PHE A 67 0.35 -6.60 -0.52
CA PHE A 67 1.54 -5.97 0.07
C PHE A 67 2.86 -6.54 -0.46
N ARG A 68 2.82 -7.69 -1.11
CA ARG A 68 3.98 -8.39 -1.67
C ARG A 68 3.99 -8.36 -3.19
N THR A 69 3.19 -7.48 -3.80
CA THR A 69 2.96 -7.40 -5.24
C THR A 69 3.77 -6.26 -5.86
N SER A 70 4.38 -6.55 -7.00
CA SER A 70 5.01 -5.61 -7.93
C SER A 70 4.37 -5.74 -9.31
N PHE A 71 4.55 -4.73 -10.17
CA PHE A 71 3.91 -4.63 -11.48
C PHE A 71 4.98 -4.56 -12.57
N HIS A 72 4.84 -5.37 -13.61
CA HIS A 72 5.81 -5.49 -14.70
C HIS A 72 5.10 -5.33 -16.04
N TRP A 73 5.63 -4.46 -16.90
CA TRP A 73 5.00 -4.12 -18.19
C TRP A 73 6.01 -3.97 -19.32
N GLN A 74 7.30 -3.78 -19.01
CA GLN A 74 8.34 -3.60 -20.02
C GLN A 74 8.61 -4.92 -20.74
N ASP A 75 8.68 -4.85 -22.07
CA ASP A 75 8.96 -6.01 -22.94
C ASP A 75 7.97 -7.19 -22.78
N LEU A 76 6.75 -6.91 -22.29
CA LEU A 76 5.69 -7.90 -22.15
C LEU A 76 4.51 -7.56 -23.06
N PRO A 77 3.82 -8.55 -23.64
CA PRO A 77 2.64 -8.34 -24.47
C PRO A 77 1.47 -7.75 -23.67
N LYS A 78 1.41 -8.01 -22.36
CA LYS A 78 0.47 -7.44 -21.40
C LYS A 78 1.17 -7.25 -20.05
N PRO A 79 0.78 -6.21 -19.30
CA PRO A 79 1.26 -6.02 -17.95
C PRO A 79 0.87 -7.19 -17.04
N VAL A 80 1.76 -7.55 -16.12
CA VAL A 80 1.49 -8.57 -15.10
C VAL A 80 1.81 -8.05 -13.71
N GLN A 81 1.13 -8.57 -12.72
CA GLN A 81 1.50 -8.42 -11.32
C GLN A 81 2.17 -9.68 -10.82
N VAL A 82 3.26 -9.50 -10.09
CA VAL A 82 4.10 -10.54 -9.54
C VAL A 82 4.00 -10.50 -8.02
N VAL A 83 3.59 -11.61 -7.43
CA VAL A 83 3.49 -11.75 -5.97
C VAL A 83 4.72 -12.48 -5.46
N GLU A 84 5.49 -11.85 -4.59
CA GLU A 84 6.61 -12.49 -3.92
C GLU A 84 6.13 -13.40 -2.77
N GLU A 85 6.83 -14.49 -2.51
CA GLU A 85 6.50 -15.37 -1.37
C GLU A 85 6.64 -14.65 -0.04
N ARG A 86 7.68 -13.82 0.09
CA ARG A 86 7.99 -13.08 1.32
C ARG A 86 8.62 -11.74 0.98
N ILE A 87 8.29 -10.74 1.77
CA ILE A 87 8.96 -9.43 1.77
C ILE A 87 9.31 -9.03 3.19
N SER A 88 10.28 -8.16 3.31
CA SER A 88 10.49 -7.39 4.54
C SER A 88 9.79 -6.04 4.38
N LEU A 89 8.81 -5.76 5.22
CA LEU A 89 8.11 -4.47 5.17
C LEU A 89 9.08 -3.35 5.59
N PRO A 90 9.26 -2.31 4.76
CA PRO A 90 10.07 -1.16 5.13
C PRO A 90 9.47 -0.47 6.36
N TRP A 91 10.23 -0.49 7.44
CA TRP A 91 9.85 0.04 8.73
C TRP A 91 10.95 0.94 9.25
N ALA A 92 10.61 2.17 9.62
CA ALA A 92 11.51 3.08 10.33
C ALA A 92 10.93 3.41 11.71
N PHE A 93 11.81 3.51 12.70
CA PHE A 93 11.47 3.97 14.05
C PHE A 93 12.49 5.00 14.52
N GLU A 94 12.00 6.13 15.01
CA GLU A 94 12.83 7.19 15.59
C GLU A 94 12.28 7.60 16.96
N ASP A 95 13.19 8.06 17.83
CA ASP A 95 12.85 8.60 19.16
C ASP A 95 13.23 10.09 19.21
N TRP A 96 12.23 10.95 19.24
CA TRP A 96 12.37 12.42 19.25
C TRP A 96 12.01 13.04 20.60
N ARG A 97 11.87 12.27 21.67
CA ARG A 97 11.46 12.79 22.99
C ARG A 97 12.34 13.92 23.53
N GLY A 98 13.61 13.99 23.11
CA GLY A 98 14.53 15.07 23.49
C GLY A 98 14.38 16.37 22.69
N LEU A 99 13.52 16.42 21.68
CA LEU A 99 13.31 17.60 20.84
C LEU A 99 12.16 18.46 21.38
N ALA A 100 12.24 19.79 21.16
CA ALA A 100 11.13 20.70 21.44
C ALA A 100 9.94 20.40 20.49
N GLY A 101 8.71 20.66 20.95
CA GLY A 101 7.50 20.28 20.23
C GLY A 101 7.35 20.94 18.85
N ASP A 102 7.79 22.18 18.69
CA ASP A 102 7.84 22.88 17.40
C ASP A 102 8.84 22.25 16.43
N VAL A 103 10.01 21.82 16.93
CA VAL A 103 11.02 21.08 16.17
C VAL A 103 10.48 19.71 15.75
N GLN A 104 9.79 19.00 16.64
CA GLN A 104 9.13 17.73 16.31
C GLN A 104 8.10 17.92 15.20
N ALA A 105 7.28 18.98 15.27
CA ALA A 105 6.25 19.25 14.27
C ALA A 105 6.86 19.59 12.89
N SER A 106 7.88 20.46 12.84
CA SER A 106 8.58 20.80 11.60
C SER A 106 9.22 19.55 10.97
N ARG A 107 9.97 18.79 11.75
CA ARG A 107 10.65 17.58 11.30
C ARG A 107 9.67 16.50 10.81
N TRP A 108 8.50 16.42 11.43
CA TRP A 108 7.44 15.53 10.98
C TRP A 108 6.91 15.90 9.60
N GLN A 109 6.67 17.18 9.33
CA GLN A 109 6.26 17.64 8.01
C GLN A 109 7.34 17.39 6.94
N GLU A 110 8.60 17.69 7.26
CA GLU A 110 9.74 17.39 6.38
C GLU A 110 9.82 15.90 6.03
N LEU A 111 9.59 15.02 7.02
CA LEU A 111 9.57 13.57 6.83
C LEU A 111 8.44 13.15 5.88
N LEU A 112 7.21 13.67 6.10
CA LEU A 112 6.06 13.36 5.25
C LEU A 112 6.28 13.83 3.80
N GLU A 113 6.84 15.03 3.62
CA GLU A 113 7.17 15.56 2.29
C GLU A 113 8.28 14.77 1.60
N ALA A 114 9.34 14.42 2.34
CA ALA A 114 10.44 13.60 1.82
C ALA A 114 9.95 12.20 1.40
N ASP A 115 9.06 11.62 2.20
CA ASP A 115 8.44 10.35 1.91
C ASP A 115 7.58 10.43 0.62
N ARG A 116 6.78 11.49 0.47
CA ARG A 116 6.00 11.73 -0.74
C ARG A 116 6.90 11.88 -1.97
N ARG A 117 7.94 12.72 -1.89
CA ARG A 117 8.90 12.90 -3.01
C ARG A 117 9.62 11.61 -3.41
N ARG A 118 9.84 10.70 -2.45
CA ARG A 118 10.47 9.41 -2.71
C ARG A 118 9.61 8.51 -3.60
N GLY A 119 8.27 8.61 -3.53
CA GLY A 119 7.35 7.81 -4.33
C GLY A 119 7.53 6.30 -4.15
N PHE A 120 7.10 5.53 -5.15
CA PHE A 120 7.26 4.09 -5.24
C PHE A 120 7.74 3.68 -6.65
N GLN A 121 8.59 2.66 -6.71
CA GLN A 121 8.97 1.98 -7.95
C GLN A 121 8.03 0.80 -8.14
N LEU A 122 7.12 0.86 -9.13
CA LEU A 122 6.05 -0.11 -9.29
C LEU A 122 6.54 -1.53 -9.60
N ASP A 123 7.73 -1.65 -10.19
CA ASP A 123 8.40 -2.92 -10.51
C ASP A 123 9.08 -3.59 -9.32
N ARG A 124 8.95 -3.03 -8.11
CA ARG A 124 9.61 -3.52 -6.89
C ARG A 124 8.65 -3.56 -5.70
N ALA A 125 8.36 -4.75 -5.21
CA ALA A 125 7.64 -4.92 -3.94
C ALA A 125 8.57 -4.64 -2.74
N PRO A 126 8.03 -4.16 -1.62
CA PRO A 126 6.64 -3.77 -1.39
C PRO A 126 6.33 -2.32 -1.82
N LEU A 127 5.09 -2.08 -2.22
CA LEU A 127 4.58 -0.74 -2.53
C LEU A 127 3.89 -0.10 -1.31
N VAL A 128 4.46 -0.33 -0.17
CA VAL A 128 4.01 0.15 1.14
C VAL A 128 5.21 0.33 2.06
N ARG A 129 5.16 1.30 2.95
CA ARG A 129 6.17 1.50 4.00
C ARG A 129 5.56 2.20 5.21
N CYS A 130 6.16 1.98 6.37
CA CYS A 130 5.71 2.53 7.64
C CYS A 130 6.84 3.31 8.32
N HIS A 131 6.47 4.40 8.99
CA HIS A 131 7.36 5.17 9.83
C HIS A 131 6.68 5.52 11.16
N LEU A 132 7.31 5.19 12.26
CA LEU A 132 6.86 5.46 13.61
C LEU A 132 7.87 6.36 14.33
N VAL A 133 7.39 7.42 14.94
CA VAL A 133 8.23 8.36 15.70
C VAL A 133 7.68 8.50 17.11
N ARG A 134 8.49 8.23 18.13
CA ARG A 134 8.13 8.46 19.51
C ARG A 134 8.41 9.92 19.87
N VAL A 135 7.39 10.69 20.21
CA VAL A 135 7.50 12.13 20.54
C VAL A 135 7.39 12.40 22.03
N GLU A 136 6.69 11.55 22.77
CA GLU A 136 6.59 11.55 24.23
C GLU A 136 6.58 10.10 24.75
N ASP A 137 6.61 9.89 26.05
CA ASP A 137 6.64 8.54 26.65
C ASP A 137 5.46 7.67 26.20
N ARG A 138 4.31 8.27 25.97
CA ARG A 138 3.06 7.60 25.58
C ARG A 138 2.40 8.24 24.35
N ARG A 139 3.19 8.88 23.47
CA ARG A 139 2.68 9.54 22.28
C ARG A 139 3.62 9.32 21.11
N TYR A 140 3.04 8.94 19.96
CA TYR A 140 3.77 8.59 18.75
C TYR A 140 3.10 9.24 17.55
N PHE A 141 3.91 9.71 16.61
CA PHE A 141 3.48 10.00 15.25
C PHE A 141 3.69 8.76 14.41
N PHE A 142 2.70 8.39 13.65
CA PHE A 142 2.77 7.25 12.75
C PHE A 142 2.32 7.64 11.36
N THR A 143 3.06 7.21 10.34
CA THR A 143 2.63 7.29 8.96
C THR A 143 2.81 5.94 8.27
N TRP A 144 1.86 5.63 7.42
CA TRP A 144 1.87 4.54 6.51
C TRP A 144 1.59 5.08 5.11
N SER A 145 2.50 4.86 4.18
CA SER A 145 2.37 5.28 2.78
C SER A 145 2.29 4.07 1.87
N HIS A 146 1.45 4.15 0.85
CA HIS A 146 1.31 3.10 -0.15
C HIS A 146 0.95 3.67 -1.52
N HIS A 147 1.15 2.89 -2.56
CA HIS A 147 0.63 3.21 -3.88
C HIS A 147 -0.81 2.69 -4.02
N HIS A 148 -1.71 3.52 -4.53
CA HIS A 148 -3.15 3.20 -4.65
C HIS A 148 -3.44 1.97 -5.52
N ILE A 149 -2.50 1.56 -6.39
CA ILE A 149 -2.61 0.37 -7.24
C ILE A 149 -2.76 -0.94 -6.45
N ILE A 150 -2.33 -0.96 -5.16
CA ILE A 150 -2.43 -2.13 -4.29
C ILE A 150 -3.58 -2.07 -3.28
N LEU A 151 -4.07 -0.89 -2.95
CA LEU A 151 -5.13 -0.67 -1.95
C LEU A 151 -5.99 0.51 -2.34
N ASP A 152 -7.28 0.44 -2.04
CA ASP A 152 -8.24 1.52 -2.12
C ASP A 152 -8.80 1.90 -0.74
N GLY A 153 -9.69 2.90 -0.70
CA GLY A 153 -10.30 3.36 0.54
C GLY A 153 -11.09 2.29 1.29
N TRP A 154 -11.71 1.34 0.59
CA TRP A 154 -12.46 0.23 1.19
C TRP A 154 -11.55 -0.76 1.91
N CYS A 155 -10.31 -0.93 1.42
CA CYS A 155 -9.32 -1.80 2.03
C CYS A 155 -8.84 -1.29 3.39
N LEU A 156 -8.91 0.03 3.67
CA LEU A 156 -8.39 0.61 4.91
C LEU A 156 -9.02 0.02 6.16
N SER A 157 -10.34 -0.17 6.15
CA SER A 157 -11.05 -0.74 7.31
C SER A 157 -10.62 -2.18 7.59
N LEU A 158 -10.40 -2.97 6.54
CA LEU A 158 -9.93 -4.36 6.65
C LEU A 158 -8.50 -4.41 7.19
N VAL A 159 -7.61 -3.59 6.61
CA VAL A 159 -6.20 -3.50 7.03
C VAL A 159 -6.10 -3.07 8.50
N LEU A 160 -6.83 -2.03 8.90
CA LEU A 160 -6.80 -1.55 10.29
C LEU A 160 -7.39 -2.57 11.26
N THR A 161 -8.45 -3.28 10.90
CA THR A 161 -9.03 -4.35 11.71
C THR A 161 -8.01 -5.47 11.93
N ASP A 162 -7.43 -5.99 10.85
CA ASP A 162 -6.43 -7.05 10.91
C ASP A 162 -5.16 -6.60 11.67
N LEU A 163 -4.76 -5.33 11.52
CA LEU A 163 -3.64 -4.73 12.26
C LEU A 163 -3.89 -4.73 13.77
N ILE A 164 -5.04 -4.21 14.18
CA ILE A 164 -5.41 -4.08 15.59
C ILE A 164 -5.49 -5.46 16.25
N GLU A 165 -6.14 -6.42 15.62
CA GLU A 165 -6.24 -7.78 16.11
C GLU A 165 -4.87 -8.49 16.17
N SER A 166 -4.03 -8.29 15.14
CA SER A 166 -2.66 -8.82 15.13
C SER A 166 -1.82 -8.20 16.25
N TYR A 167 -1.87 -6.89 16.42
CA TYR A 167 -1.17 -6.19 17.47
C TYR A 167 -1.61 -6.66 18.87
N ARG A 168 -2.92 -6.77 19.10
CA ARG A 168 -3.45 -7.26 20.39
C ARG A 168 -2.98 -8.67 20.72
N ALA A 169 -2.96 -9.55 19.74
CA ALA A 169 -2.46 -10.91 19.91
C ALA A 169 -0.96 -10.91 20.25
N LEU A 170 -0.15 -10.24 19.43
CA LEU A 170 1.31 -10.19 19.57
C LEU A 170 1.74 -9.50 20.87
N LYS A 171 1.09 -8.40 21.25
CA LYS A 171 1.32 -7.72 22.54
C LYS A 171 1.15 -8.66 23.73
N ASN A 172 0.29 -9.66 23.62
CA ASN A 172 0.03 -10.64 24.66
C ASN A 172 0.78 -11.97 24.45
N GLY A 173 1.80 -12.00 23.59
CA GLY A 173 2.60 -13.20 23.28
C GLY A 173 1.82 -14.31 22.58
N ARG A 174 0.70 -13.97 21.89
CA ARG A 174 -0.15 -14.92 21.16
C ARG A 174 0.04 -14.76 19.66
N ARG A 175 -0.25 -15.81 18.91
CA ARG A 175 -0.36 -15.72 17.45
C ARG A 175 -1.68 -15.07 17.06
N PRO A 176 -1.70 -14.16 16.05
CA PRO A 176 -2.94 -13.65 15.50
C PRO A 176 -3.78 -14.78 14.89
N MET A 177 -5.07 -14.81 15.23
CA MET A 177 -6.05 -15.75 14.67
C MET A 177 -7.07 -14.95 13.86
N LEU A 178 -6.80 -14.80 12.58
CA LEU A 178 -7.65 -14.05 11.64
C LEU A 178 -8.32 -14.99 10.66
N PRO A 179 -9.54 -14.68 10.17
CA PRO A 179 -10.24 -15.47 9.14
C PRO A 179 -9.39 -15.61 7.88
N ALA A 180 -9.55 -16.69 7.11
CA ALA A 180 -8.83 -16.87 5.85
C ALA A 180 -9.06 -15.72 4.89
N VAL A 181 -8.00 -15.28 4.19
CA VAL A 181 -8.08 -14.26 3.13
C VAL A 181 -8.28 -14.95 1.79
N ARG A 182 -9.21 -14.43 0.97
CA ARG A 182 -9.31 -14.83 -0.43
C ARG A 182 -8.18 -14.19 -1.23
N PRO A 183 -7.48 -14.94 -2.09
CA PRO A 183 -6.46 -14.39 -2.97
C PRO A 183 -7.06 -13.34 -3.91
N TYR A 184 -6.34 -12.25 -4.15
CA TYR A 184 -6.76 -11.24 -5.14
C TYR A 184 -6.85 -11.82 -6.56
N ARG A 185 -6.08 -12.86 -6.86
CA ARG A 185 -6.17 -13.63 -8.08
C ARG A 185 -7.59 -14.13 -8.39
N ASP A 186 -8.36 -14.55 -7.36
CA ASP A 186 -9.74 -15.02 -7.56
C ASP A 186 -10.61 -13.92 -8.17
N TYR A 187 -10.42 -12.66 -7.75
CA TYR A 187 -11.09 -11.51 -8.33
C TYR A 187 -10.65 -11.29 -9.78
N ILE A 188 -9.36 -11.37 -10.09
CA ILE A 188 -8.87 -11.24 -11.47
C ILE A 188 -9.45 -12.34 -12.37
N THR A 189 -9.47 -13.59 -11.88
CA THR A 189 -10.08 -14.72 -12.61
C THR A 189 -11.57 -14.50 -12.87
N TRP A 190 -12.31 -13.99 -11.89
CA TRP A 190 -13.71 -13.62 -12.06
C TRP A 190 -13.87 -12.49 -13.09
N LEU A 191 -13.01 -11.47 -13.04
CA LEU A 191 -13.05 -10.33 -13.95
C LEU A 191 -12.82 -10.75 -15.40
N GLN A 192 -11.92 -11.69 -15.66
CA GLN A 192 -11.64 -12.24 -16.98
C GLN A 192 -12.82 -13.01 -17.59
N GLN A 193 -13.77 -13.47 -16.76
CA GLN A 193 -14.99 -14.14 -17.18
C GLN A 193 -16.14 -13.16 -17.50
N GLN A 194 -15.97 -11.87 -17.24
CA GLN A 194 -16.99 -10.87 -17.50
C GLN A 194 -16.95 -10.43 -18.96
N ASP A 195 -18.13 -10.14 -19.50
CA ASP A 195 -18.30 -9.64 -20.87
C ASP A 195 -17.91 -8.16 -20.96
N GLN A 196 -16.65 -7.93 -21.28
CA GLN A 196 -16.08 -6.59 -21.40
C GLN A 196 -16.67 -5.81 -22.57
N GLU A 197 -17.07 -6.48 -23.68
CA GLU A 197 -17.67 -5.82 -24.83
C GLU A 197 -19.06 -5.28 -24.48
N LYS A 198 -19.84 -6.07 -23.76
CA LYS A 198 -21.16 -5.64 -23.26
C LYS A 198 -21.04 -4.48 -22.28
N ALA A 199 -20.07 -4.52 -21.38
CA ALA A 199 -19.81 -3.43 -20.45
C ALA A 199 -19.39 -2.15 -21.20
N ALA A 200 -18.49 -2.24 -22.17
CA ALA A 200 -18.06 -1.12 -22.99
C ALA A 200 -19.22 -0.52 -23.80
N ALA A 201 -20.05 -1.37 -24.41
CA ALA A 201 -21.23 -0.92 -25.16
C ALA A 201 -22.24 -0.19 -24.26
N PHE A 202 -22.49 -0.70 -23.05
CA PHE A 202 -23.34 -0.05 -22.06
C PHE A 202 -22.84 1.35 -21.72
N TRP A 203 -21.58 1.47 -21.28
CA TRP A 203 -21.02 2.75 -20.89
C TRP A 203 -20.92 3.75 -22.05
N LYS A 204 -20.63 3.29 -23.27
CA LYS A 204 -20.62 4.13 -24.46
C LYS A 204 -22.01 4.72 -24.75
N ASN A 205 -23.07 3.95 -24.51
CA ASN A 205 -24.44 4.44 -24.65
C ASN A 205 -24.82 5.42 -23.53
N GLU A 206 -24.52 5.08 -22.27
CA GLU A 206 -24.84 5.92 -21.10
C GLU A 206 -24.13 7.27 -21.14
N LEU A 207 -22.90 7.31 -21.65
CA LEU A 207 -22.09 8.53 -21.77
C LEU A 207 -22.30 9.26 -23.10
N GLN A 208 -23.26 8.85 -23.93
CA GLN A 208 -23.53 9.50 -25.20
C GLN A 208 -23.97 10.96 -24.97
N GLY A 209 -23.26 11.90 -25.63
CA GLY A 209 -23.53 13.34 -25.46
C GLY A 209 -22.78 13.99 -24.30
N PHE A 210 -22.04 13.23 -23.50
CA PHE A 210 -21.15 13.76 -22.46
C PHE A 210 -19.83 14.22 -23.13
N THR A 211 -19.68 15.52 -23.36
CA THR A 211 -18.58 16.11 -24.16
C THR A 211 -17.60 16.95 -23.36
N ALA A 212 -17.88 17.21 -22.10
CA ALA A 212 -17.01 18.00 -21.23
C ALA A 212 -16.99 17.42 -19.81
N PRO A 213 -15.87 17.54 -19.07
CA PRO A 213 -15.83 17.16 -17.66
C PRO A 213 -16.77 18.06 -16.83
N THR A 214 -17.25 17.52 -15.72
CA THR A 214 -17.99 18.32 -14.73
C THR A 214 -17.01 19.26 -14.05
N GLU A 215 -17.20 20.57 -14.21
CA GLU A 215 -16.40 21.58 -13.50
C GLU A 215 -16.85 21.62 -12.04
N LEU A 216 -15.88 21.61 -11.13
CA LEU A 216 -16.14 21.88 -9.72
C LEU A 216 -16.24 23.41 -9.55
N PRO A 217 -17.26 23.92 -8.85
CA PRO A 217 -17.33 25.35 -8.54
C PRO A 217 -16.09 25.71 -7.71
N GLY A 218 -15.35 26.73 -8.20
CA GLY A 218 -14.16 27.30 -7.56
C GLY A 218 -14.49 28.11 -6.30
#